data_fe1ebb969a6c0e9b68a10cbde4bf902e
#
_entry.id   fe1ebb969a6c0e9b68a10cbde4bf902e
#
_cell.length_a   1.000
_cell.length_b   1.000
_cell.length_c   1.000
_cell.angle_alpha   90.00
_cell.angle_beta   90.00
_cell.angle_gamma   90.00
#
_symmetry.space_group_name_H-M   'P 1'
#
loop_
_entity.id
_entity.type
_entity.pdbx_description
1 polymer ?
#
loop_
_entity_poly.entity_id
_entity_poly.type
_entity_poly.pdbx_seq_one_letter_code
_entity_poly.pdbx_strand_id
1 'polypeptide(L)'
;MIDQDKDTNYLEHLSVLRKSIIKFLIFLGITFVVAAFFSKDIFNFISDPLISALPTGSSLIATEVASPFLTPLKFAFYLALFISIPFLIYQLIKFASPGLYFEEKIYFFPLVLGSILLFYLGITFAYFIILPIVFSFFSASTPENVMMMLSLIHI
;
A
#
# COMPACT_ATOMS: atom_id res chain seq x y z
N MET A 1 47.01 4.41 4.11
CA MET A 1 46.32 4.71 5.39
C MET A 1 45.02 5.52 5.21
N ILE A 2 44.83 6.25 4.11
CA ILE A 2 43.65 7.09 3.82
C ILE A 2 42.46 6.28 3.25
N ASP A 3 42.71 5.12 2.64
CA ASP A 3 41.62 4.30 2.03
C ASP A 3 40.84 3.46 3.04
N GLN A 4 41.49 3.01 4.12
CA GLN A 4 40.81 2.18 5.13
C GLN A 4 39.75 2.94 5.93
N ASP A 5 39.89 4.24 6.14
CA ASP A 5 38.93 5.09 6.86
C ASP A 5 37.66 5.35 6.01
N LYS A 6 37.79 5.40 4.69
CA LYS A 6 36.65 5.54 3.78
C LYS A 6 35.84 4.24 3.72
N ASP A 7 36.50 3.10 3.61
CA ASP A 7 35.84 1.79 3.53
C ASP A 7 35.08 1.45 4.83
N THR A 8 35.62 1.80 5.99
CA THR A 8 34.92 1.63 7.27
C THR A 8 33.67 2.48 7.37
N ASN A 9 33.70 3.72 6.86
CA ASN A 9 32.56 4.63 6.89
C ASN A 9 31.41 4.17 5.96
N TYR A 10 31.75 3.62 4.77
CA TYR A 10 30.76 3.01 3.86
C TYR A 10 30.12 1.75 4.46
N LEU A 11 30.91 0.87 5.07
CA LEU A 11 30.41 -0.35 5.70
C LEU A 11 29.49 -0.04 6.91
N GLU A 12 29.83 0.97 7.68
CA GLU A 12 28.99 1.43 8.78
C GLU A 12 27.66 1.98 8.28
N HIS A 13 27.68 2.79 7.23
CA HIS A 13 26.48 3.33 6.61
C HIS A 13 25.56 2.23 6.04
N LEU A 14 26.14 1.25 5.35
CA LEU A 14 25.39 0.07 4.89
C LEU A 14 24.80 -0.77 6.04
N SER A 15 25.48 -0.85 7.17
CA SER A 15 24.98 -1.54 8.36
C SER A 15 23.74 -0.85 8.94
N VAL A 16 23.70 0.49 8.91
CA VAL A 16 22.53 1.28 9.34
C VAL A 16 21.35 1.05 8.40
N LEU A 17 21.58 1.05 7.08
CA LEU A 17 20.56 0.76 6.08
C LEU A 17 19.96 -0.64 6.31
N ARG A 18 20.82 -1.65 6.46
CA ARG A 18 20.36 -3.03 6.76
C ARG A 18 19.47 -3.08 8.00
N LYS A 19 19.88 -2.44 9.09
CA LYS A 19 19.10 -2.38 10.33
C LYS A 19 17.74 -1.70 10.12
N SER A 20 17.69 -0.64 9.32
CA SER A 20 16.46 0.07 9.00
C SER A 20 15.50 -0.79 8.18
N ILE A 21 16.00 -1.51 7.18
CA ILE A 21 15.20 -2.44 6.37
C ILE A 21 14.65 -3.58 7.24
N ILE A 22 15.47 -4.17 8.10
CA ILE A 22 15.02 -5.24 8.99
C ILE A 22 13.89 -4.75 9.92
N LYS A 23 14.01 -3.55 10.50
CA LYS A 23 12.96 -2.96 11.33
C LYS A 23 11.67 -2.73 10.56
N PHE A 24 11.78 -2.25 9.33
CA PHE A 24 10.62 -2.08 8.46
C PHE A 24 9.95 -3.42 8.14
N LEU A 25 10.71 -4.45 7.79
CA LEU A 25 10.16 -5.79 7.50
C LEU A 25 9.48 -6.42 8.71
N ILE A 26 10.03 -6.23 9.91
CA ILE A 26 9.40 -6.69 11.16
C ILE A 26 8.09 -5.95 11.38
N PHE A 27 8.07 -4.62 11.23
CA PHE A 27 6.87 -3.82 11.40
C PHE A 27 5.80 -4.20 10.37
N LEU A 28 6.18 -4.34 9.09
CA LEU A 28 5.29 -4.81 8.03
C LEU A 28 4.73 -6.20 8.33
N GLY A 29 5.57 -7.13 8.81
CA GLY A 29 5.13 -8.48 9.17
C GLY A 29 4.11 -8.49 10.30
N ILE A 30 4.34 -7.70 11.35
CA ILE A 30 3.40 -7.56 12.47
C ILE A 30 2.08 -6.96 11.99
N THR A 31 2.15 -5.87 11.22
CA THR A 31 0.95 -5.21 10.66
C THR A 31 0.19 -6.14 9.73
N PHE A 32 0.89 -6.93 8.91
CA PHE A 32 0.26 -7.92 8.04
C PHE A 32 -0.45 -9.02 8.83
N VAL A 33 0.18 -9.57 9.86
CA VAL A 33 -0.45 -10.59 10.73
C VAL A 33 -1.73 -10.04 11.35
N VAL A 34 -1.70 -8.83 11.89
CA VAL A 34 -2.90 -8.17 12.44
C VAL A 34 -3.97 -7.98 11.36
N ALA A 35 -3.60 -7.44 10.19
CA ALA A 35 -4.53 -7.25 9.08
C ALA A 35 -5.13 -8.57 8.55
N ALA A 36 -4.36 -9.67 8.58
CA ALA A 36 -4.82 -10.98 8.14
C ALA A 36 -5.96 -11.53 9.02
N PHE A 37 -5.98 -11.24 10.32
CA PHE A 37 -7.11 -11.59 11.20
C PHE A 37 -8.41 -10.88 10.79
N PHE A 38 -8.32 -9.66 10.26
CA PHE A 38 -9.45 -8.85 9.80
C PHE A 38 -9.63 -8.90 8.28
N SER A 39 -9.00 -9.85 7.60
CA SER A 39 -8.96 -9.89 6.12
C SER A 39 -10.35 -9.92 5.47
N LYS A 40 -11.33 -10.57 6.08
CA LYS A 40 -12.71 -10.62 5.58
C LYS A 40 -13.41 -9.28 5.69
N ASP A 41 -13.25 -8.58 6.82
CA ASP A 41 -13.85 -7.26 7.05
C ASP A 41 -13.23 -6.21 6.14
N ILE A 42 -11.90 -6.26 5.96
CA ILE A 42 -11.16 -5.42 5.02
C ILE A 42 -11.66 -5.64 3.60
N PHE A 43 -11.82 -6.91 3.21
CA PHE A 43 -12.31 -7.26 1.89
C PHE A 43 -13.73 -6.72 1.66
N ASN A 44 -14.64 -6.93 2.61
CA ASN A 44 -16.02 -6.44 2.52
C ASN A 44 -16.05 -4.90 2.38
N PHE A 45 -15.29 -4.19 3.21
CA PHE A 45 -15.20 -2.74 3.18
C PHE A 45 -14.71 -2.20 1.82
N ILE A 46 -13.71 -2.86 1.22
CA ILE A 46 -13.17 -2.46 -0.08
C ILE A 46 -14.13 -2.83 -1.22
N SER A 47 -14.86 -3.93 -1.08
CA SER A 47 -15.79 -4.43 -2.11
C SER A 47 -17.15 -3.74 -2.09
N ASP A 48 -17.57 -3.13 -1.00
CA ASP A 48 -18.87 -2.47 -0.86
C ASP A 48 -19.19 -1.43 -1.97
N PRO A 49 -18.31 -0.47 -2.28
CA PRO A 49 -18.57 0.49 -3.36
C PRO A 49 -18.61 -0.17 -4.75
N LEU A 50 -17.88 -1.30 -4.91
CA LEU A 50 -17.90 -2.08 -6.13
C LEU A 50 -19.25 -2.80 -6.29
N ILE A 51 -19.72 -3.47 -5.25
CA ILE A 51 -20.98 -4.21 -5.25
C ILE A 51 -22.15 -3.25 -5.48
N SER A 52 -22.11 -2.07 -4.87
CA SER A 52 -23.15 -1.05 -5.02
C SER A 52 -23.20 -0.42 -6.41
N ALA A 53 -22.08 -0.43 -7.16
CA ALA A 53 -22.00 0.08 -8.53
C ALA A 53 -22.35 -0.96 -9.60
N LEU A 54 -22.57 -2.24 -9.22
CA LEU A 54 -22.93 -3.31 -10.13
C LEU A 54 -24.41 -3.21 -10.56
N PRO A 55 -24.74 -3.49 -11.84
CA PRO A 55 -26.13 -3.64 -12.29
C PRO A 55 -26.85 -4.78 -11.56
N THR A 56 -28.17 -4.65 -11.42
CA THR A 56 -29.04 -5.68 -10.83
C THR A 56 -28.91 -6.99 -11.61
N GLY A 57 -28.48 -8.05 -10.91
CA GLY A 57 -28.23 -9.38 -11.51
C GLY A 57 -26.76 -9.72 -11.77
N SER A 58 -25.85 -8.78 -11.56
CA SER A 58 -24.41 -9.04 -11.60
C SER A 58 -23.92 -9.58 -10.27
N SER A 59 -22.95 -10.49 -10.29
CA SER A 59 -22.34 -11.05 -9.08
C SER A 59 -20.82 -11.10 -9.21
N LEU A 60 -20.15 -11.04 -8.06
CA LEU A 60 -18.72 -11.31 -7.97
C LEU A 60 -18.52 -12.84 -7.99
N ILE A 61 -17.69 -13.32 -8.88
CA ILE A 61 -17.39 -14.76 -8.97
C ILE A 61 -15.97 -15.04 -8.53
N ALA A 62 -15.81 -16.12 -7.78
CA ALA A 62 -14.53 -16.71 -7.54
C ALA A 62 -14.23 -17.67 -8.71
N THR A 63 -13.29 -17.32 -9.58
CA THR A 63 -12.88 -18.14 -10.74
C THR A 63 -11.98 -19.30 -10.36
N GLU A 64 -11.34 -19.23 -9.21
CA GLU A 64 -10.44 -20.26 -8.67
C GLU A 64 -10.90 -20.70 -7.29
N VAL A 65 -10.70 -21.98 -6.96
CA VAL A 65 -11.06 -22.56 -5.65
C VAL A 65 -10.33 -21.85 -4.48
N ALA A 66 -9.11 -21.40 -4.71
CA ALA A 66 -8.30 -20.70 -3.71
C ALA A 66 -8.62 -19.18 -3.60
N SER A 67 -9.35 -18.62 -4.57
CA SER A 67 -9.64 -17.18 -4.67
C SER A 67 -10.35 -16.62 -3.43
N PRO A 68 -11.39 -17.26 -2.86
CA PRO A 68 -12.07 -16.72 -1.68
C PRO A 68 -11.17 -16.57 -0.45
N PHE A 69 -10.08 -17.33 -0.40
CA PHE A 69 -9.09 -17.25 0.67
C PHE A 69 -7.94 -16.28 0.33
N LEU A 70 -7.40 -16.39 -0.88
CA LEU A 70 -6.23 -15.59 -1.28
C LEU A 70 -6.56 -14.13 -1.52
N THR A 71 -7.76 -13.81 -2.00
CA THR A 71 -8.13 -12.42 -2.31
C THR A 71 -8.21 -11.56 -1.05
N PRO A 72 -8.94 -11.92 0.03
CA PRO A 72 -8.91 -11.17 1.28
C PRO A 72 -7.51 -11.03 1.87
N LEU A 73 -6.67 -12.08 1.74
CA LEU A 73 -5.30 -12.05 2.24
C LEU A 73 -4.42 -11.08 1.45
N LYS A 74 -4.58 -10.98 0.12
CA LYS A 74 -3.91 -9.97 -0.71
C LYS A 74 -4.29 -8.55 -0.29
N PHE A 75 -5.57 -8.28 -0.06
CA PHE A 75 -6.03 -6.97 0.43
C PHE A 75 -5.46 -6.64 1.81
N ALA A 76 -5.41 -7.61 2.71
CA ALA A 76 -4.77 -7.43 4.02
C ALA A 76 -3.28 -7.09 3.88
N PHE A 77 -2.57 -7.71 2.92
CA PHE A 77 -1.16 -7.40 2.64
C PHE A 77 -0.99 -5.98 2.09
N TYR A 78 -1.81 -5.55 1.14
CA TYR A 78 -1.76 -4.18 0.62
C TYR A 78 -2.08 -3.15 1.69
N LEU A 79 -3.08 -3.41 2.54
CA LEU A 79 -3.40 -2.53 3.66
C LEU A 79 -2.23 -2.43 4.65
N ALA A 80 -1.61 -3.56 5.00
CA ALA A 80 -0.43 -3.59 5.85
C ALA A 80 0.73 -2.79 5.24
N LEU A 81 0.93 -2.89 3.93
CA LEU A 81 1.94 -2.14 3.21
C LEU A 81 1.65 -0.64 3.27
N PHE A 82 0.41 -0.21 3.01
CA PHE A 82 0.01 1.20 3.07
C PHE A 82 0.19 1.79 4.48
N ILE A 83 -0.16 1.05 5.53
CA ILE A 83 0.05 1.48 6.92
C ILE A 83 1.55 1.56 7.25
N SER A 84 2.38 0.71 6.63
CA SER A 84 3.81 0.67 6.89
C SER A 84 4.62 1.73 6.13
N ILE A 85 4.05 2.40 5.11
CA ILE A 85 4.75 3.42 4.33
C ILE A 85 5.28 4.59 5.17
N PRO A 86 4.53 5.20 6.11
CA PRO A 86 5.07 6.27 6.95
C PRO A 86 6.27 5.81 7.77
N PHE A 87 6.23 4.57 8.26
CA PHE A 87 7.35 4.00 9.00
C PHE A 87 8.58 3.76 8.11
N LEU A 88 8.37 3.31 6.87
CA LEU A 88 9.43 3.19 5.87
C LEU A 88 10.08 4.56 5.60
N ILE A 89 9.26 5.58 5.33
CA ILE A 89 9.73 6.94 5.08
C ILE A 89 10.52 7.45 6.29
N TYR A 90 10.03 7.26 7.50
CA TYR A 90 10.75 7.63 8.73
C TYR A 90 12.12 6.94 8.83
N GLN A 91 12.21 5.64 8.50
CA GLN A 91 13.48 4.91 8.53
C GLN A 91 14.46 5.42 7.46
N LEU A 92 13.97 5.75 6.26
CA LEU A 92 14.77 6.33 5.18
C LEU A 92 15.30 7.71 5.57
N ILE A 93 14.47 8.54 6.20
CA ILE A 93 14.87 9.85 6.72
C ILE A 93 15.97 9.72 7.76
N LYS A 94 15.79 8.82 8.72
CA LYS A 94 16.78 8.55 9.75
C LYS A 94 18.11 8.08 9.17
N PHE A 95 18.05 7.32 8.08
CA PHE A 95 19.23 6.88 7.34
C PHE A 95 19.92 8.04 6.60
N ALA A 96 19.16 8.93 5.96
CA ALA A 96 19.69 10.06 5.19
C ALA A 96 20.14 11.23 6.09
N SER A 97 19.55 11.37 7.28
CA SER A 97 19.77 12.50 8.20
C SER A 97 21.23 12.82 8.56
N PRO A 98 22.16 11.84 8.70
CA PRO A 98 23.56 12.16 8.97
C PRO A 98 24.25 12.91 7.83
N GLY A 99 23.77 12.76 6.58
CA GLY A 99 24.31 13.43 5.39
C GLY A 99 23.74 14.81 5.10
N LEU A 100 22.69 15.27 5.84
CA LEU A 100 22.06 16.56 5.61
C LEU A 100 22.64 17.65 6.53
N TYR A 101 22.85 18.85 5.95
CA TYR A 101 23.21 20.05 6.71
C TYR A 101 22.08 20.48 7.65
N PHE A 102 22.43 21.22 8.70
CA PHE A 102 21.47 21.62 9.73
C PHE A 102 20.32 22.48 9.18
N GLU A 103 20.61 23.32 8.19
CA GLU A 103 19.63 24.14 7.50
C GLU A 103 18.67 23.34 6.60
N GLU A 104 19.14 22.24 6.02
CA GLU A 104 18.34 21.37 5.16
C GLU A 104 17.33 20.53 5.96
N LYS A 105 17.66 20.15 7.19
CA LYS A 105 16.78 19.38 8.08
C LYS A 105 15.46 20.10 8.39
N ILE A 106 15.48 21.43 8.44
CA ILE A 106 14.27 22.23 8.73
C ILE A 106 13.26 22.11 7.59
N TYR A 107 13.72 22.07 6.34
CA TYR A 107 12.85 21.94 5.16
C TYR A 107 12.46 20.48 4.87
N PHE A 108 13.27 19.54 5.34
CA PHE A 108 13.08 18.13 5.06
C PHE A 108 11.85 17.56 5.82
N PHE A 109 11.63 17.94 7.04
CA PHE A 109 10.51 17.47 7.85
C PHE A 109 9.13 17.85 7.26
N PRO A 110 8.83 19.10 6.88
CA PRO A 110 7.56 19.45 6.26
C PRO A 110 7.38 18.79 4.88
N LEU A 111 8.45 18.61 4.10
CA LEU A 111 8.40 17.90 2.82
C LEU A 111 7.93 16.47 2.98
N VAL A 112 8.47 15.76 3.97
CA VAL A 112 8.12 14.38 4.27
C VAL A 112 6.70 14.27 4.78
N LEU A 113 6.31 15.14 5.71
CA LEU A 113 4.95 15.16 6.24
C LEU A 113 3.95 15.44 5.09
N GLY A 114 4.27 16.39 4.21
CA GLY A 114 3.48 16.69 3.02
C GLY A 114 3.36 15.51 2.08
N SER A 115 4.44 14.77 1.86
CA SER A 115 4.46 13.57 1.01
C SER A 115 3.58 12.46 1.57
N ILE A 116 3.63 12.21 2.88
CA ILE A 116 2.78 11.21 3.55
C ILE A 116 1.31 11.63 3.45
N LEU A 117 1.01 12.90 3.70
CA LEU A 117 -0.34 13.44 3.63
C LEU A 117 -0.91 13.34 2.23
N LEU A 118 -0.13 13.73 1.21
CA LEU A 118 -0.51 13.63 -0.20
C LEU A 118 -0.70 12.18 -0.64
N PHE A 119 0.09 11.25 -0.13
CA PHE A 119 -0.06 9.82 -0.40
C PHE A 119 -1.41 9.29 0.11
N TYR A 120 -1.78 9.57 1.37
CA TYR A 120 -3.07 9.13 1.89
C TYR A 120 -4.26 9.84 1.23
N LEU A 121 -4.10 11.10 0.88
CA LEU A 121 -5.10 11.83 0.11
C LEU A 121 -5.29 11.20 -1.28
N GLY A 122 -4.21 10.77 -1.94
CA GLY A 122 -4.25 10.04 -3.20
C GLY A 122 -4.99 8.70 -3.09
N ILE A 123 -4.76 7.92 -2.03
CA ILE A 123 -5.49 6.66 -1.77
C ILE A 123 -6.98 6.94 -1.58
N THR A 124 -7.32 7.94 -0.75
CA THR A 124 -8.71 8.33 -0.50
C THR A 124 -9.40 8.78 -1.79
N PHE A 125 -8.73 9.60 -2.59
CA PHE A 125 -9.22 10.04 -3.90
C PHE A 125 -9.45 8.87 -4.85
N ALA A 126 -8.49 7.93 -4.92
CA ALA A 126 -8.61 6.74 -5.76
C ALA A 126 -9.81 5.88 -5.35
N TYR A 127 -10.00 5.66 -4.04
CA TYR A 127 -11.09 4.83 -3.54
C TYR A 127 -12.47 5.46 -3.71
N PHE A 128 -12.64 6.74 -3.37
CA PHE A 128 -13.96 7.39 -3.38
C PHE A 128 -14.35 7.98 -4.74
N ILE A 129 -13.41 8.30 -5.59
CA ILE A 129 -13.67 9.00 -6.86
C ILE A 129 -13.32 8.14 -8.06
N ILE A 130 -12.05 7.66 -8.16
CA ILE A 130 -11.62 6.94 -9.35
C ILE A 130 -12.33 5.60 -9.46
N LEU A 131 -12.40 4.84 -8.38
CA LEU A 131 -12.94 3.48 -8.37
C LEU A 131 -14.42 3.45 -8.79
N PRO A 132 -15.34 4.27 -8.23
CA PRO A 132 -16.72 4.32 -8.69
C PRO A 132 -16.88 4.76 -10.16
N ILE A 133 -16.09 5.74 -10.62
CA ILE A 133 -16.13 6.20 -12.00
C ILE A 133 -15.74 5.09 -12.97
N VAL A 134 -14.65 4.38 -12.69
CA VAL A 134 -14.16 3.27 -13.51
C VAL A 134 -15.20 2.15 -13.60
N PHE A 135 -15.80 1.78 -12.48
CA PHE A 135 -16.82 0.73 -12.47
C PHE A 135 -18.12 1.17 -13.17
N SER A 136 -18.54 2.40 -12.98
CA SER A 136 -19.69 2.98 -13.70
C SER A 136 -19.45 2.99 -15.21
N PHE A 137 -18.25 3.33 -15.65
CA PHE A 137 -17.87 3.28 -17.07
C PHE A 137 -17.93 1.86 -17.62
N PHE A 138 -17.36 0.87 -16.94
CA PHE A 138 -17.43 -0.53 -17.38
C PHE A 138 -18.87 -1.06 -17.39
N SER A 139 -19.66 -0.72 -16.38
CA SER A 139 -21.07 -1.09 -16.33
C SER A 139 -21.86 -0.50 -17.52
N ALA A 140 -21.63 0.77 -17.84
CA ALA A 140 -22.28 1.43 -18.98
C ALA A 140 -21.81 0.91 -20.35
N SER A 141 -20.59 0.39 -20.42
CA SER A 141 -20.00 -0.16 -21.66
C SER A 141 -20.38 -1.61 -21.94
N THR A 142 -21.04 -2.27 -20.98
CA THR A 142 -21.45 -3.68 -21.14
C THR A 142 -22.73 -3.77 -21.94
N PRO A 143 -22.81 -4.58 -23.04
CA PRO A 143 -24.03 -4.80 -23.80
C PRO A 143 -25.14 -5.43 -22.94
N GLU A 144 -26.41 -5.04 -23.20
CA GLU A 144 -27.59 -5.47 -22.42
C GLU A 144 -27.79 -6.99 -22.29
N ASN A 145 -27.15 -7.78 -23.18
CA ASN A 145 -27.26 -9.23 -23.22
C ASN A 145 -26.08 -9.99 -22.56
N VAL A 146 -25.15 -9.27 -21.89
CA VAL A 146 -23.97 -9.86 -21.27
C VAL A 146 -24.03 -9.68 -19.76
N MET A 147 -24.11 -10.78 -19.02
CA MET A 147 -23.97 -10.71 -17.55
C MET A 147 -22.53 -10.39 -17.20
N MET A 148 -22.31 -9.26 -16.51
CA MET A 148 -21.01 -8.93 -15.94
C MET A 148 -20.69 -9.87 -14.79
N MET A 149 -19.70 -10.71 -15.02
CA MET A 149 -19.13 -11.59 -14.00
C MET A 149 -17.72 -11.08 -13.68
N LEU A 150 -17.60 -10.20 -12.70
CA LEU A 150 -16.32 -9.63 -12.32
C LEU A 150 -15.52 -10.62 -11.46
N SER A 151 -14.32 -10.96 -11.92
CA SER A 151 -13.41 -11.77 -11.15
C SER A 151 -12.69 -10.90 -10.11
N LEU A 152 -12.77 -11.29 -8.84
CA LEU A 152 -12.12 -10.63 -7.71
C LEU A 152 -10.59 -10.60 -7.80
N ILE A 153 -9.99 -11.44 -8.65
CA ILE A 153 -8.52 -11.56 -8.75
C ILE A 153 -7.93 -10.47 -9.64
N HIS A 154 -8.68 -9.93 -10.58
CA HIS A 154 -8.20 -8.96 -11.56
C HIS A 154 -8.38 -7.48 -11.13
N ILE A 155 -8.88 -7.25 -9.95
CA ILE A 155 -8.96 -5.94 -9.32
C ILE A 155 -7.70 -5.71 -8.50
#